data_9a854a1c1788269057a4fa77277a746f
#
_entry.id   9a854a1c1788269057a4fa77277a746f
#
_cell.length_a   1.000
_cell.length_b   1.000
_cell.length_c   1.000
_cell.angle_alpha   90.00
_cell.angle_beta   90.00
_cell.angle_gamma   90.00
#
_symmetry.space_group_name_H-M   'P 1'
#
loop_
_entity.id
_entity.type
_entity.pdbx_description
1 polymer ?
#
loop_
_entity_poly.entity_id
_entity_poly.type
_entity_poly.pdbx_seq_one_letter_code
_entity_poly.pdbx_strand_id
1 'polypeptide(L)'
;MKKNTIKKIYALITGIVMMLCGACAAQPKTSVFDTLSGMEWSFCSGAGGWSTDMQIRADGSFSGTYHDSEMGECADEYPDGTVYVCSFTGRMSLVKQVDEKTWKIRVDKLDKEATKEEINDGIRYVPSEPYGVSEGDTMVLYAPGTPVGVFTEDMLFWTHVQEQEDTPAELKDWFLSSERNESGFVGYPQTTGANP
;
A
#
# COMPACT_ATOMS: atom_id res chain seq x y z
N MET A 1 3.72 31.40 -69.02
CA MET A 1 2.78 31.18 -67.90
C MET A 1 2.82 29.80 -67.20
N LYS A 2 3.88 28.98 -67.29
CA LYS A 2 3.92 27.65 -66.70
C LYS A 2 4.86 27.45 -65.43
N LYS A 3 5.73 28.42 -65.17
CA LYS A 3 6.74 28.30 -64.07
C LYS A 3 6.22 28.67 -62.67
N ASN A 4 5.15 29.49 -62.59
CA ASN A 4 4.64 29.93 -61.29
C ASN A 4 3.66 28.94 -60.64
N THR A 5 3.06 28.02 -61.39
CA THR A 5 2.10 27.04 -60.89
C THR A 5 2.82 25.89 -60.17
N ILE A 6 4.01 25.49 -60.67
CA ILE A 6 4.82 24.42 -60.07
C ILE A 6 5.38 24.85 -58.71
N LYS A 7 5.82 26.10 -58.53
CA LYS A 7 6.32 26.61 -57.23
C LYS A 7 5.23 26.66 -56.15
N LYS A 8 3.98 26.89 -56.53
CA LYS A 8 2.85 26.89 -55.57
C LYS A 8 2.45 25.48 -55.13
N ILE A 9 2.66 24.47 -55.95
CA ILE A 9 2.37 23.06 -55.62
C ILE A 9 3.41 22.51 -54.64
N TYR A 10 4.70 22.84 -54.83
CA TYR A 10 5.75 22.40 -53.87
C TYR A 10 5.63 23.06 -52.48
N ALA A 11 5.15 24.32 -52.41
CA ALA A 11 4.92 24.99 -51.13
C ALA A 11 3.72 24.38 -50.34
N LEU A 12 2.74 23.79 -51.06
CA LEU A 12 1.58 23.17 -50.42
C LEU A 12 1.89 21.74 -49.90
N ILE A 13 2.78 21.02 -50.58
CA ILE A 13 3.17 19.65 -50.20
C ILE A 13 4.14 19.68 -49.00
N THR A 14 5.01 20.69 -48.90
CA THR A 14 5.94 20.83 -47.78
C THR A 14 5.23 21.22 -46.47
N GLY A 15 4.08 21.90 -46.53
CA GLY A 15 3.28 22.30 -45.39
C GLY A 15 2.48 21.14 -44.74
N ILE A 16 2.14 20.13 -45.55
CA ILE A 16 1.33 18.97 -45.06
C ILE A 16 2.20 17.89 -44.39
N VAL A 17 3.49 17.79 -44.76
CA VAL A 17 4.41 16.78 -44.17
C VAL A 17 4.89 17.16 -42.78
N MET A 18 4.82 18.44 -42.37
CA MET A 18 5.21 18.88 -41.01
C MET A 18 4.11 18.78 -39.96
N MET A 19 2.90 18.37 -40.29
CA MET A 19 1.80 18.23 -39.32
C MET A 19 1.58 16.78 -38.82
N LEU A 20 2.41 15.83 -39.24
CA LEU A 20 2.31 14.42 -38.82
C LEU A 20 3.40 13.98 -37.84
N CYS A 21 4.22 14.91 -37.34
CA CYS A 21 5.18 14.60 -36.27
C CYS A 21 4.66 15.05 -34.92
N GLY A 22 4.13 14.11 -34.16
CA GLY A 22 4.21 14.18 -32.72
C GLY A 22 2.97 14.57 -31.94
N ALA A 23 2.00 13.71 -31.93
CA ALA A 23 1.31 13.44 -30.69
C ALA A 23 1.69 12.04 -30.27
N CYS A 24 2.95 11.83 -29.87
CA CYS A 24 3.23 10.87 -28.82
C CYS A 24 2.56 11.44 -27.55
N ALA A 25 1.26 11.22 -27.42
CA ALA A 25 0.60 11.31 -26.14
C ALA A 25 1.33 10.30 -25.27
N ALA A 26 2.22 10.79 -24.39
CA ALA A 26 2.75 9.97 -23.31
C ALA A 26 1.52 9.42 -22.61
N GLN A 27 1.30 8.11 -22.70
CA GLN A 27 0.28 7.46 -21.90
C GLN A 27 0.58 7.86 -20.45
N PRO A 28 -0.43 8.32 -19.67
CA PRO A 28 -0.22 8.60 -18.27
C PRO A 28 0.37 7.32 -17.67
N LYS A 29 1.61 7.41 -17.16
CA LYS A 29 2.20 6.30 -16.42
C LYS A 29 1.27 6.08 -15.23
N THR A 30 0.55 4.97 -15.22
CA THR A 30 -0.26 4.54 -14.09
C THR A 30 0.65 4.57 -12.86
N SER A 31 0.28 5.34 -11.86
CA SER A 31 1.03 5.40 -10.60
C SER A 31 0.93 4.04 -9.91
N VAL A 32 1.97 3.61 -9.22
CA VAL A 32 1.88 2.42 -8.37
C VAL A 32 0.72 2.54 -7.37
N PHE A 33 0.42 3.75 -6.91
CA PHE A 33 -0.69 4.02 -6.00
C PHE A 33 -2.08 3.73 -6.62
N ASP A 34 -2.24 3.81 -7.94
CA ASP A 34 -3.49 3.39 -8.60
C ASP A 34 -3.73 1.89 -8.36
N THR A 35 -2.68 1.08 -8.39
CA THR A 35 -2.77 -0.36 -8.08
C THR A 35 -3.03 -0.58 -6.59
N LEU A 36 -2.33 0.13 -5.70
CA LEU A 36 -2.47 -0.04 -4.24
C LEU A 36 -3.86 0.37 -3.74
N SER A 37 -4.53 1.32 -4.42
CA SER A 37 -5.84 1.83 -4.01
C SER A 37 -6.98 0.83 -4.14
N GLY A 38 -6.77 -0.27 -4.87
CA GLY A 38 -7.73 -1.39 -4.99
C GLY A 38 -7.55 -2.50 -3.96
N MET A 39 -6.74 -2.27 -2.92
CA MET A 39 -6.36 -3.31 -1.96
C MET A 39 -6.64 -2.90 -0.53
N GLU A 40 -6.91 -3.90 0.31
CA GLU A 40 -6.84 -3.82 1.77
C GLU A 40 -5.50 -4.36 2.21
N TRP A 41 -4.81 -3.63 3.07
CA TRP A 41 -3.49 -3.97 3.58
C TRP A 41 -3.61 -4.38 5.03
N SER A 42 -3.19 -5.60 5.35
CA SER A 42 -3.26 -6.13 6.71
C SER A 42 -1.89 -6.65 7.17
N PHE A 43 -1.55 -6.30 8.41
CA PHE A 43 -0.41 -6.82 9.14
C PHE A 43 -0.92 -7.30 10.50
N CYS A 44 -0.91 -8.61 10.75
CA CYS A 44 -1.60 -9.18 11.90
C CYS A 44 -0.91 -10.42 12.44
N SER A 45 -1.30 -10.81 13.66
CA SER A 45 -0.82 -12.03 14.33
C SER A 45 -1.33 -13.34 13.73
N GLY A 46 -2.24 -13.28 12.75
CA GLY A 46 -2.91 -14.47 12.20
C GLY A 46 -3.99 -15.08 13.12
N ALA A 47 -3.84 -14.95 14.44
CA ALA A 47 -4.79 -15.45 15.43
C ALA A 47 -5.82 -14.41 15.89
N GLY A 48 -5.80 -13.19 15.36
CA GLY A 48 -6.73 -12.13 15.69
C GLY A 48 -6.44 -11.39 17.01
N GLY A 49 -5.30 -11.65 17.67
CA GLY A 49 -4.91 -10.94 18.88
C GLY A 49 -4.61 -9.46 18.60
N TRP A 50 -3.92 -9.20 17.51
CA TRP A 50 -3.64 -7.83 17.04
C TRP A 50 -3.65 -7.74 15.52
N SER A 51 -4.00 -6.56 15.00
CA SER A 51 -3.81 -6.20 13.59
C SER A 51 -3.59 -4.70 13.41
N THR A 52 -2.91 -4.36 12.32
CA THR A 52 -2.89 -3.05 11.69
C THR A 52 -3.45 -3.18 10.29
N ASP A 53 -4.58 -2.55 10.04
CA ASP A 53 -5.27 -2.60 8.76
C ASP A 53 -5.26 -1.22 8.10
N MET A 54 -4.93 -1.14 6.81
CA MET A 54 -4.79 0.11 6.08
C MET A 54 -5.47 0.07 4.72
N GLN A 55 -5.92 1.24 4.28
CA GLN A 55 -6.32 1.52 2.90
C GLN A 55 -5.47 2.65 2.33
N ILE A 56 -4.81 2.40 1.22
CA ILE A 56 -3.98 3.37 0.50
C ILE A 56 -4.78 3.85 -0.72
N ARG A 57 -4.84 5.17 -0.95
CA ARG A 57 -5.55 5.78 -2.08
C ARG A 57 -4.60 6.10 -3.23
N ALA A 58 -5.14 6.30 -4.42
CA ALA A 58 -4.38 6.60 -5.63
C ALA A 58 -3.54 7.90 -5.54
N ASP A 59 -3.90 8.83 -4.65
CA ASP A 59 -3.14 10.05 -4.38
C ASP A 59 -2.02 9.87 -3.35
N GLY A 60 -1.82 8.64 -2.83
CA GLY A 60 -0.85 8.30 -1.79
C GLY A 60 -1.32 8.64 -0.37
N SER A 61 -2.53 9.17 -0.18
CA SER A 61 -3.10 9.27 1.17
C SER A 61 -3.50 7.88 1.67
N PHE A 62 -3.42 7.66 2.97
CA PHE A 62 -3.85 6.41 3.58
C PHE A 62 -4.60 6.65 4.88
N SER A 63 -5.39 5.67 5.29
CA SER A 63 -6.03 5.60 6.59
C SER A 63 -5.99 4.19 7.11
N GLY A 64 -6.00 4.00 8.41
CA GLY A 64 -5.97 2.68 9.01
C GLY A 64 -6.37 2.67 10.47
N THR A 65 -6.43 1.47 11.00
CA THR A 65 -6.71 1.18 12.41
C THR A 65 -5.72 0.14 12.93
N TYR A 66 -5.39 0.23 14.17
CA TYR A 66 -4.63 -0.76 14.91
C TYR A 66 -5.42 -1.19 16.14
N HIS A 67 -5.38 -2.46 16.45
CA HIS A 67 -5.81 -2.99 17.75
C HIS A 67 -4.85 -4.07 18.24
N ASP A 68 -4.76 -4.19 19.56
CA ASP A 68 -4.07 -5.26 20.26
C ASP A 68 -4.82 -5.63 21.54
N SER A 69 -5.15 -6.90 21.69
CA SER A 69 -6.04 -7.40 22.75
C SER A 69 -5.25 -8.14 23.82
N GLU A 70 -5.17 -7.54 25.02
CA GLU A 70 -4.52 -8.08 26.21
C GLU A 70 -5.57 -8.56 27.21
N MET A 71 -6.07 -9.79 26.99
CA MET A 71 -7.13 -10.37 27.81
C MET A 71 -6.69 -10.65 29.28
N GLY A 72 -5.38 -10.67 29.56
CA GLY A 72 -4.83 -10.83 30.90
C GLY A 72 -4.76 -9.51 31.68
N GLU A 73 -4.85 -8.36 31.05
CA GLU A 73 -4.90 -7.04 31.69
C GLU A 73 -6.34 -6.69 32.06
N CYS A 74 -6.84 -7.18 33.17
CA CYS A 74 -8.20 -6.99 33.64
C CYS A 74 -8.27 -6.50 35.11
N ALA A 75 -9.40 -5.88 35.47
CA ALA A 75 -9.75 -5.47 36.82
C ALA A 75 -11.27 -5.61 37.03
N ASP A 76 -11.76 -5.31 38.26
CA ASP A 76 -13.20 -5.41 38.57
C ASP A 76 -14.06 -4.52 37.63
N GLU A 77 -13.52 -3.36 37.17
CA GLU A 77 -14.19 -2.42 36.29
C GLU A 77 -14.15 -2.83 34.80
N TYR A 78 -13.17 -3.66 34.41
CA TYR A 78 -12.99 -4.19 33.05
C TYR A 78 -12.54 -5.66 33.07
N PRO A 79 -13.49 -6.55 33.44
CA PRO A 79 -13.19 -7.98 33.62
C PRO A 79 -12.85 -8.71 32.32
N ASP A 80 -13.22 -8.16 31.15
CA ASP A 80 -13.05 -8.78 29.85
C ASP A 80 -11.72 -8.38 29.16
N GLY A 81 -10.84 -7.64 29.87
CA GLY A 81 -9.50 -7.33 29.43
C GLY A 81 -9.30 -5.90 28.91
N THR A 82 -8.12 -5.68 28.32
CA THR A 82 -7.71 -4.39 27.76
C THR A 82 -7.47 -4.53 26.25
N VAL A 83 -7.90 -3.54 25.49
CA VAL A 83 -7.62 -3.42 24.05
C VAL A 83 -6.91 -2.10 23.77
N TYR A 84 -5.70 -2.18 23.21
CA TYR A 84 -4.96 -1.03 22.73
C TYR A 84 -5.45 -0.68 21.33
N VAL A 85 -5.76 0.58 21.08
CA VAL A 85 -6.36 1.03 19.82
C VAL A 85 -5.71 2.27 19.26
N CYS A 86 -5.64 2.37 17.93
CA CYS A 86 -5.21 3.56 17.24
C CYS A 86 -5.95 3.69 15.91
N SER A 87 -6.62 4.82 15.66
CA SER A 87 -7.03 5.22 14.31
C SER A 87 -6.03 6.23 13.79
N PHE A 88 -5.63 6.09 12.53
CA PHE A 88 -4.62 6.96 11.95
C PHE A 88 -4.89 7.27 10.48
N THR A 89 -4.33 8.39 10.03
CA THR A 89 -4.29 8.80 8.63
C THR A 89 -2.89 9.24 8.27
N GLY A 90 -2.58 9.34 6.98
CA GLY A 90 -1.27 9.82 6.58
C GLY A 90 -1.12 9.98 5.07
N ARG A 91 0.13 10.14 4.67
CA ARG A 91 0.51 10.27 3.27
C ARG A 91 1.80 9.49 3.00
N MET A 92 1.81 8.80 1.88
CA MET A 92 2.97 8.12 1.33
C MET A 92 3.35 8.75 -0.01
N SER A 93 4.64 8.69 -0.34
CA SER A 93 5.17 9.07 -1.65
C SER A 93 6.08 7.98 -2.22
N LEU A 94 6.10 7.91 -3.55
CA LEU A 94 7.02 7.04 -4.27
C LEU A 94 8.43 7.63 -4.24
N VAL A 95 9.37 6.92 -3.65
CA VAL A 95 10.80 7.31 -3.68
C VAL A 95 11.42 6.90 -5.01
N LYS A 96 11.26 5.63 -5.40
CA LYS A 96 11.73 5.10 -6.68
C LYS A 96 11.12 3.73 -6.98
N GLN A 97 11.06 3.38 -8.25
CA GLN A 97 10.96 2.01 -8.70
C GLN A 97 12.37 1.40 -8.72
N VAL A 98 12.56 0.26 -8.07
CA VAL A 98 13.85 -0.45 -7.98
C VAL A 98 14.05 -1.36 -9.19
N ASP A 99 13.00 -2.13 -9.50
CA ASP A 99 12.89 -3.00 -10.67
C ASP A 99 11.42 -3.14 -11.11
N GLU A 100 11.10 -4.09 -11.99
CA GLU A 100 9.74 -4.26 -12.52
C GLU A 100 8.70 -4.63 -11.45
N LYS A 101 9.11 -5.24 -10.34
CA LYS A 101 8.25 -5.77 -9.28
C LYS A 101 8.49 -5.15 -7.91
N THR A 102 9.41 -4.17 -7.80
CA THR A 102 9.84 -3.64 -6.51
C THR A 102 9.88 -2.12 -6.52
N TRP A 103 9.29 -1.49 -5.50
CA TRP A 103 9.28 -0.03 -5.29
C TRP A 103 9.66 0.33 -3.86
N LYS A 104 10.31 1.47 -3.69
CA LYS A 104 10.50 2.12 -2.37
C LYS A 104 9.48 3.23 -2.20
N ILE A 105 8.76 3.18 -1.10
CA ILE A 105 7.68 4.10 -0.72
C ILE A 105 8.05 4.68 0.64
N ARG A 106 7.89 6.00 0.80
CA ARG A 106 8.14 6.69 2.06
C ARG A 106 6.84 7.08 2.72
N VAL A 107 6.73 6.88 4.03
CA VAL A 107 5.69 7.46 4.87
C VAL A 107 6.08 8.90 5.20
N ASP A 108 5.49 9.87 4.49
CA ASP A 108 5.83 11.28 4.65
C ASP A 108 5.18 11.90 5.88
N LYS A 109 3.98 11.42 6.23
CA LYS A 109 3.18 11.91 7.34
C LYS A 109 2.33 10.79 7.94
N LEU A 110 2.19 10.81 9.28
CA LEU A 110 1.29 9.96 10.03
C LEU A 110 0.63 10.80 11.14
N ASP A 111 -0.67 10.96 11.05
CA ASP A 111 -1.50 11.65 12.04
C ASP A 111 -2.37 10.62 12.77
N LYS A 112 -2.37 10.64 14.08
CA LYS A 112 -3.22 9.78 14.93
C LYS A 112 -4.44 10.55 15.38
N GLU A 113 -5.58 9.89 15.42
CA GLU A 113 -6.77 10.46 16.03
C GLU A 113 -6.60 10.57 17.54
N ALA A 114 -6.99 11.73 18.07
CA ALA A 114 -6.97 11.96 19.50
C ALA A 114 -8.11 11.16 20.16
N THR A 115 -7.77 10.01 20.71
CA THR A 115 -8.69 9.17 21.50
C THR A 115 -8.36 9.31 22.98
N LYS A 116 -9.30 8.95 23.84
CA LYS A 116 -9.12 8.88 25.30
C LYS A 116 -9.32 7.45 25.74
N GLU A 117 -8.66 7.10 26.84
CA GLU A 117 -8.95 5.88 27.53
C GLU A 117 -10.42 5.84 27.98
N GLU A 118 -11.09 4.72 27.74
CA GLU A 118 -12.48 4.48 28.12
C GLU A 118 -12.72 3.02 28.47
N ILE A 119 -13.71 2.77 29.32
CA ILE A 119 -14.20 1.43 29.61
C ILE A 119 -15.61 1.32 29.01
N ASN A 120 -15.80 0.30 28.18
CA ASN A 120 -17.09 0.00 27.56
C ASN A 120 -17.33 -1.50 27.53
N ASP A 121 -18.51 -1.93 27.96
CA ASP A 121 -18.93 -3.33 27.98
C ASP A 121 -17.90 -4.31 28.63
N GLY A 122 -17.28 -3.87 29.74
CA GLY A 122 -16.30 -4.69 30.45
C GLY A 122 -14.90 -4.72 29.85
N ILE A 123 -14.66 -3.99 28.78
CA ILE A 123 -13.36 -3.87 28.11
C ILE A 123 -12.80 -2.46 28.32
N ARG A 124 -11.52 -2.36 28.64
CA ARG A 124 -10.77 -1.12 28.73
C ARG A 124 -10.09 -0.83 27.38
N TYR A 125 -10.43 0.28 26.74
CA TYR A 125 -9.80 0.75 25.51
C TYR A 125 -8.73 1.79 25.82
N VAL A 126 -7.50 1.54 25.39
CA VAL A 126 -6.33 2.39 25.67
C VAL A 126 -5.75 2.93 24.37
N PRO A 127 -5.61 4.27 24.21
CA PRO A 127 -4.92 4.84 23.06
C PRO A 127 -3.49 4.33 22.92
N SER A 128 -3.09 4.01 21.68
CA SER A 128 -1.78 3.44 21.37
C SER A 128 -1.16 4.04 20.11
N GLU A 129 0.01 3.53 19.73
CA GLU A 129 0.66 3.79 18.45
C GLU A 129 0.30 2.69 17.44
N PRO A 130 0.20 3.00 16.15
CA PRO A 130 0.01 1.94 15.15
C PRO A 130 1.28 1.08 15.05
N TYR A 131 1.11 -0.23 14.97
CA TYR A 131 2.23 -1.15 14.81
C TYR A 131 2.54 -1.38 13.32
N GLY A 132 3.84 -1.40 12.98
CA GLY A 132 4.32 -1.70 11.63
C GLY A 132 4.39 -0.52 10.65
N VAL A 133 3.87 0.66 11.00
CA VAL A 133 3.95 1.87 10.19
C VAL A 133 4.34 3.07 11.05
N SER A 134 5.31 3.87 10.58
CA SER A 134 5.78 5.06 11.29
C SER A 134 6.12 6.20 10.34
N GLU A 135 5.95 7.44 10.79
CA GLU A 135 6.37 8.61 10.01
C GLU A 135 7.88 8.58 9.75
N GLY A 136 8.27 8.93 8.52
CA GLY A 136 9.65 8.92 8.05
C GLY A 136 10.18 7.53 7.67
N ASP A 137 9.37 6.47 7.81
CA ASP A 137 9.76 5.12 7.42
C ASP A 137 9.85 4.96 5.90
N THR A 138 10.76 4.10 5.46
CA THR A 138 10.86 3.67 4.07
C THR A 138 10.41 2.23 3.98
N MET A 139 9.33 2.04 3.26
CA MET A 139 8.76 0.72 3.00
C MET A 139 9.14 0.23 1.62
N VAL A 140 9.32 -1.08 1.48
CA VAL A 140 9.57 -1.73 0.20
C VAL A 140 8.33 -2.50 -0.21
N LEU A 141 7.79 -2.15 -1.36
CA LEU A 141 6.64 -2.82 -1.96
C LEU A 141 7.12 -3.87 -2.96
N TYR A 142 6.58 -5.06 -2.86
CA TYR A 142 6.82 -6.19 -3.75
C TYR A 142 5.52 -6.63 -4.43
N ALA A 143 5.57 -6.80 -5.75
CA ALA A 143 4.44 -7.29 -6.53
C ALA A 143 4.35 -8.83 -6.52
N PRO A 144 3.17 -9.41 -6.81
CA PRO A 144 3.03 -10.83 -7.13
C PRO A 144 4.04 -11.28 -8.20
N GLY A 145 4.55 -12.51 -8.05
CA GLY A 145 5.59 -13.07 -8.89
C GLY A 145 7.01 -12.61 -8.51
N THR A 146 7.21 -11.91 -7.39
CA THR A 146 8.54 -11.69 -6.82
C THR A 146 9.07 -13.00 -6.25
N PRO A 147 10.30 -13.46 -6.62
CA PRO A 147 10.86 -14.69 -6.09
C PRO A 147 10.99 -14.64 -4.56
N VAL A 148 10.51 -15.67 -3.86
CA VAL A 148 10.56 -15.71 -2.38
C VAL A 148 11.98 -15.79 -1.84
N GLY A 149 12.95 -16.24 -2.63
CA GLY A 149 14.35 -16.30 -2.23
C GLY A 149 15.04 -14.94 -2.00
N VAL A 150 14.35 -13.81 -2.28
CA VAL A 150 14.87 -12.46 -1.95
C VAL A 150 14.52 -12.01 -0.55
N PHE A 151 13.64 -12.75 0.15
CA PHE A 151 13.16 -12.40 1.49
C PHE A 151 13.96 -13.07 2.58
N THR A 152 14.07 -12.40 3.73
CA THR A 152 14.56 -13.00 4.98
C THR A 152 13.52 -13.95 5.57
N GLU A 153 13.90 -14.77 6.55
CA GLU A 153 12.97 -15.67 7.25
C GLU A 153 11.83 -14.90 7.92
N ASP A 154 12.12 -13.74 8.55
CA ASP A 154 11.13 -12.88 9.19
C ASP A 154 10.14 -12.30 8.18
N MET A 155 10.64 -11.84 7.02
CA MET A 155 9.77 -11.36 5.94
C MET A 155 8.87 -12.48 5.40
N LEU A 156 9.40 -13.71 5.23
CA LEU A 156 8.64 -14.86 4.78
C LEU A 156 7.54 -15.24 5.76
N PHE A 157 7.81 -15.12 7.07
CA PHE A 157 6.80 -15.35 8.11
C PHE A 157 5.58 -14.43 7.90
N TRP A 158 5.80 -13.15 7.67
CA TRP A 158 4.72 -12.17 7.46
C TRP A 158 3.97 -12.31 6.14
N THR A 159 4.55 -12.99 5.14
CA THR A 159 3.86 -13.27 3.87
C THR A 159 2.91 -14.46 3.95
N HIS A 160 2.88 -15.19 5.06
CA HIS A 160 2.17 -16.46 5.24
C HIS A 160 2.53 -17.55 4.19
N VAL A 161 3.65 -17.38 3.49
CA VAL A 161 4.11 -18.31 2.47
C VAL A 161 4.55 -19.63 3.09
N GLN A 162 5.09 -19.61 4.32
CA GLN A 162 5.56 -20.79 5.04
C GLN A 162 4.44 -21.72 5.54
N GLU A 163 3.22 -21.22 5.63
CA GLU A 163 2.04 -21.99 6.06
C GLU A 163 1.46 -22.89 4.96
N GLN A 164 2.00 -22.77 3.73
CA GLN A 164 1.55 -23.56 2.60
C GLN A 164 2.29 -24.90 2.56
N GLU A 165 1.58 -25.97 2.23
CA GLU A 165 2.08 -27.35 2.17
C GLU A 165 3.30 -27.48 1.24
N ASP A 166 3.35 -26.67 0.15
CA ASP A 166 4.52 -26.45 -0.70
C ASP A 166 4.85 -24.96 -0.71
N THR A 167 5.99 -24.57 -0.16
CA THR A 167 6.45 -23.17 -0.22
C THR A 167 6.54 -22.72 -1.68
N PRO A 168 5.73 -21.74 -2.12
CA PRO A 168 5.75 -21.28 -3.50
C PRO A 168 7.09 -20.62 -3.84
N ALA A 169 7.51 -20.72 -5.10
CA ALA A 169 8.74 -20.08 -5.57
C ALA A 169 8.63 -18.54 -5.67
N GLU A 170 7.40 -18.01 -5.75
CA GLU A 170 7.09 -16.60 -5.96
C GLU A 170 5.93 -16.16 -5.07
N LEU A 171 5.91 -14.87 -4.69
CA LEU A 171 4.77 -14.26 -4.01
C LEU A 171 3.49 -14.38 -4.84
N LYS A 172 2.37 -14.67 -4.17
CA LYS A 172 1.02 -14.65 -4.76
C LYS A 172 0.35 -13.29 -4.63
N ASP A 173 0.59 -12.63 -3.50
CA ASP A 173 -0.04 -11.38 -3.12
C ASP A 173 0.96 -10.24 -3.08
N TRP A 174 0.47 -9.02 -3.07
CA TRP A 174 1.30 -7.83 -2.84
C TRP A 174 1.80 -7.82 -1.40
N PHE A 175 3.04 -7.40 -1.21
CA PHE A 175 3.67 -7.35 0.10
C PHE A 175 4.38 -6.01 0.30
N LEU A 176 4.07 -5.31 1.40
CA LEU A 176 4.65 -4.02 1.76
C LEU A 176 5.39 -4.17 3.09
N SER A 177 6.72 -4.16 3.05
CA SER A 177 7.59 -4.39 4.20
C SER A 177 8.27 -3.11 4.68
N SER A 178 8.34 -2.91 5.99
CA SER A 178 9.13 -1.83 6.60
C SER A 178 10.56 -2.30 6.82
N GLU A 179 11.53 -1.55 6.27
CA GLU A 179 12.97 -1.80 6.51
C GLU A 179 13.37 -1.55 7.98
N ARG A 180 12.59 -0.74 8.73
CA ARG A 180 12.90 -0.35 10.11
C ARG A 180 12.26 -1.27 11.17
N ASN A 181 11.03 -1.69 10.91
CA ASN A 181 10.20 -2.33 11.93
C ASN A 181 10.06 -3.84 11.72
N GLU A 182 10.78 -4.42 10.73
CA GLU A 182 10.69 -5.84 10.35
C GLU A 182 9.26 -6.32 10.16
N SER A 183 8.36 -5.38 9.77
CA SER A 183 6.94 -5.61 9.61
C SER A 183 6.58 -5.83 8.15
N GLY A 184 5.45 -6.47 7.91
CA GLY A 184 4.99 -6.72 6.56
C GLY A 184 3.48 -6.76 6.44
N PHE A 185 2.95 -5.92 5.57
CA PHE A 185 1.54 -5.88 5.22
C PHE A 185 1.30 -6.70 3.96
N VAL A 186 0.35 -7.61 3.99
CA VAL A 186 -0.14 -8.31 2.80
C VAL A 186 -1.30 -7.51 2.21
N GLY A 187 -1.25 -7.30 0.89
CA GLY A 187 -2.28 -6.58 0.14
C GLY A 187 -3.26 -7.54 -0.51
N TYR A 188 -4.52 -7.51 -0.08
CA TYR A 188 -5.61 -8.30 -0.63
C TYR A 188 -6.49 -7.44 -1.54
N PRO A 189 -6.88 -7.93 -2.75
CA PRO A 189 -7.84 -7.22 -3.57
C PRO A 189 -9.12 -6.95 -2.79
N GLN A 190 -9.61 -5.71 -2.81
CA GLN A 190 -10.90 -5.39 -2.23
C GLN A 190 -11.98 -6.23 -2.94
N THR A 191 -12.67 -7.06 -2.20
CA THR A 191 -13.89 -7.70 -2.69
C THR A 191 -14.91 -6.59 -2.88
N THR A 192 -15.15 -6.19 -4.16
CA THR A 192 -16.29 -5.33 -4.48
C THR A 192 -17.53 -6.03 -3.95
N GLY A 193 -18.02 -5.55 -2.80
CA GLY A 193 -19.07 -6.21 -2.03
C GLY A 193 -20.30 -6.51 -2.89
N ALA A 194 -20.51 -7.78 -3.15
CA ALA A 194 -21.86 -8.29 -3.18
C ALA A 194 -22.36 -8.25 -1.72
N ASN A 195 -23.02 -7.17 -1.35
CA ASN A 195 -23.80 -7.12 -0.13
C ASN A 195 -24.85 -8.22 -0.23
N PRO A 196 -24.98 -9.17 0.72
CA PRO A 196 -26.01 -10.19 0.70
C PRO A 196 -27.41 -9.58 0.86
#